data_b4406119b4ff481241fc38333d1dcae4
#
_entry.id   b4406119b4ff481241fc38333d1dcae4
#
_cell.length_a   1.000
_cell.length_b   1.000
_cell.length_c   1.000
_cell.angle_alpha   90.00
_cell.angle_beta   90.00
_cell.angle_gamma   90.00
#
_symmetry.space_group_name_H-M   'P 1'
#
loop_
_entity.id
_entity.type
_entity.pdbx_description
1 polymer ?
#
loop_
_entity_poly.entity_id
_entity_poly.type
_entity_poly.pdbx_seq_one_letter_code
_entity_poly.pdbx_strand_id
1 'polypeptide(L)'
;MLILRTASAAAAALIATVVTATVAVAMNFGGWSPPASLETIPGASETLNTTALEGCPFVAQRDDVLYFASDRPGGMGGLDIWYSLRGEDGAWGEAVNFSAVNSSANELCPMAHRNGKTFLFVSSRAGGCGGDDLYVTRLHATRGWAVPTNLGCTVNSAAGEASPSLLATELYFSSTRGGGVGGSDIYVSAFDGESFGAPVLVPALNTVLNDNRPNLGRDGLEIFFDSNRAGGSGGIDLWTSIRASTSDPWSPPTNLGGGVNSSANDLRPSLSWDGTALYFGSTRAGNEGVQDLYVTTRTKVTGSD
;
A
#
# COMPACT_ATOMS: atom_id res chain seq x y z
N MET A 1 83.59 -8.79 -15.17
CA MET A 1 82.55 -9.64 -14.53
C MET A 1 81.27 -8.81 -14.53
N LEU A 2 80.40 -9.09 -15.51
CA LEU A 2 79.23 -8.25 -15.83
C LEU A 2 78.00 -8.95 -15.22
N ILE A 3 77.30 -8.28 -14.29
CA ILE A 3 76.10 -8.81 -13.65
C ILE A 3 74.90 -8.24 -14.42
N LEU A 4 74.21 -9.09 -15.19
CA LEU A 4 72.91 -8.79 -15.77
C LEU A 4 71.83 -8.81 -14.66
N ARG A 5 71.08 -7.71 -14.52
CA ARG A 5 69.85 -7.67 -13.76
C ARG A 5 68.68 -7.86 -14.72
N THR A 6 67.95 -8.96 -14.56
CA THR A 6 66.68 -9.21 -15.25
C THR A 6 65.57 -8.46 -14.51
N ALA A 7 64.89 -7.55 -15.24
CA ALA A 7 63.68 -6.90 -14.78
C ALA A 7 62.49 -7.79 -15.13
N SER A 8 61.75 -8.21 -14.12
CA SER A 8 60.50 -8.95 -14.25
C SER A 8 59.33 -7.95 -14.41
N ALA A 9 58.70 -7.90 -15.53
CA ALA A 9 57.48 -7.11 -15.76
C ALA A 9 56.28 -7.92 -15.32
N ALA A 10 55.61 -7.47 -14.26
CA ALA A 10 54.31 -8.02 -13.80
C ALA A 10 53.23 -7.38 -14.68
N ALA A 11 52.55 -8.16 -15.52
CA ALA A 11 51.36 -7.74 -16.22
C ALA A 11 50.15 -7.81 -15.28
N ALA A 12 49.58 -6.64 -14.93
CA ALA A 12 48.32 -6.56 -14.23
C ALA A 12 47.16 -6.74 -15.22
N ALA A 13 46.46 -7.86 -15.11
CA ALA A 13 45.23 -8.09 -15.89
C ALA A 13 44.08 -7.30 -15.26
N LEU A 14 43.58 -6.31 -15.97
CA LEU A 14 42.37 -5.56 -15.61
C LEU A 14 41.17 -6.43 -15.98
N ILE A 15 40.50 -7.00 -14.97
CA ILE A 15 39.23 -7.68 -15.15
C ILE A 15 38.15 -6.58 -15.17
N ALA A 16 37.68 -6.23 -16.37
CA ALA A 16 36.51 -5.37 -16.51
C ALA A 16 35.25 -6.18 -16.19
N THR A 17 34.65 -5.95 -15.03
CA THR A 17 33.34 -6.49 -14.69
C THR A 17 32.29 -5.71 -15.52
N VAL A 18 31.76 -6.35 -16.55
CA VAL A 18 30.59 -5.81 -17.28
C VAL A 18 29.38 -5.99 -16.37
N VAL A 19 28.96 -4.92 -15.71
CA VAL A 19 27.66 -4.86 -15.04
C VAL A 19 26.62 -4.69 -16.14
N THR A 20 25.97 -5.77 -16.53
CA THR A 20 24.77 -5.70 -17.36
C THR A 20 23.63 -5.15 -16.49
N ALA A 21 23.34 -3.86 -16.63
CA ALA A 21 22.12 -3.27 -16.11
C ALA A 21 20.94 -3.94 -16.84
N THR A 22 20.22 -4.80 -16.16
CA THR A 22 18.89 -5.24 -16.61
C THR A 22 17.98 -4.02 -16.55
N VAL A 23 17.68 -3.43 -17.70
CA VAL A 23 16.62 -2.41 -17.82
C VAL A 23 15.32 -3.13 -17.46
N ALA A 24 14.76 -2.81 -16.32
CA ALA A 24 13.41 -3.23 -15.98
C ALA A 24 12.48 -2.61 -17.02
N VAL A 25 11.90 -3.44 -17.88
CA VAL A 25 10.86 -2.99 -18.82
C VAL A 25 9.66 -2.65 -17.96
N ALA A 26 9.39 -1.35 -17.79
CA ALA A 26 8.17 -0.89 -17.13
C ALA A 26 6.98 -1.57 -17.82
N MET A 27 6.13 -2.23 -17.04
CA MET A 27 4.92 -2.83 -17.58
C MET A 27 4.06 -1.69 -18.14
N ASN A 28 3.83 -1.72 -19.46
CA ASN A 28 2.93 -0.77 -20.07
C ASN A 28 1.49 -1.18 -19.77
N PHE A 29 0.71 -0.25 -19.23
CA PHE A 29 -0.71 -0.43 -18.99
C PHE A 29 -1.52 0.54 -19.82
N GLY A 30 -2.73 0.13 -20.21
CA GLY A 30 -3.77 1.01 -20.78
C GLY A 30 -4.34 1.97 -19.72
N GLY A 31 -5.30 2.79 -20.15
CA GLY A 31 -6.05 3.66 -19.24
C GLY A 31 -6.93 2.87 -18.27
N TRP A 32 -7.29 3.50 -17.16
CA TRP A 32 -8.22 2.95 -16.18
C TRP A 32 -9.66 2.96 -16.71
N SER A 33 -10.43 1.91 -16.41
CA SER A 33 -11.88 1.87 -16.65
C SER A 33 -12.62 2.83 -15.70
N PRO A 34 -13.86 3.20 -15.99
CA PRO A 34 -14.73 3.77 -14.96
C PRO A 34 -14.84 2.85 -13.76
N PRO A 35 -14.80 3.36 -12.52
CA PRO A 35 -14.93 2.56 -11.33
C PRO A 35 -16.32 1.92 -11.18
N ALA A 36 -16.35 0.70 -10.64
CA ALA A 36 -17.56 -0.02 -10.24
C ALA A 36 -17.56 -0.22 -8.72
N SER A 37 -18.73 -0.10 -8.08
CA SER A 37 -18.90 -0.56 -6.70
C SER A 37 -18.69 -2.07 -6.64
N LEU A 38 -18.04 -2.58 -5.58
CA LEU A 38 -17.69 -4.01 -5.51
C LEU A 38 -18.91 -4.92 -5.52
N GLU A 39 -20.01 -4.51 -4.95
CA GLU A 39 -21.28 -5.28 -4.95
C GLU A 39 -21.94 -5.38 -6.34
N THR A 40 -21.65 -4.44 -7.24
CA THR A 40 -22.20 -4.47 -8.60
C THR A 40 -21.44 -5.42 -9.54
N ILE A 41 -20.35 -6.00 -9.06
CA ILE A 41 -19.59 -7.01 -9.80
C ILE A 41 -20.40 -8.32 -9.80
N PRO A 42 -20.65 -8.93 -10.96
CA PRO A 42 -21.45 -10.15 -11.03
C PRO A 42 -20.95 -11.24 -10.08
N GLY A 43 -21.84 -11.76 -9.24
CA GLY A 43 -21.55 -12.80 -8.25
C GLY A 43 -20.93 -12.30 -6.94
N ALA A 44 -20.56 -11.02 -6.82
CA ALA A 44 -20.06 -10.46 -5.57
C ALA A 44 -21.15 -10.46 -4.49
N SER A 45 -20.74 -10.62 -3.23
CA SER A 45 -21.66 -10.59 -2.10
C SER A 45 -22.13 -9.16 -1.81
N GLU A 46 -23.42 -9.02 -1.50
CA GLU A 46 -24.04 -7.78 -1.00
C GLU A 46 -23.51 -7.37 0.39
N THR A 47 -22.69 -8.21 1.03
CA THR A 47 -22.08 -7.88 2.33
C THR A 47 -20.74 -7.14 2.19
N LEU A 48 -20.27 -6.82 1.00
CA LEU A 48 -19.00 -6.08 0.80
C LEU A 48 -19.18 -4.62 1.16
N ASN A 49 -20.23 -3.99 0.65
CA ASN A 49 -20.65 -2.66 1.07
C ASN A 49 -21.93 -2.78 1.90
N THR A 50 -22.15 -1.89 2.83
CA THR A 50 -23.31 -1.86 3.71
C THR A 50 -23.67 -0.41 4.04
N THR A 51 -24.68 -0.19 4.87
CA THR A 51 -24.99 1.15 5.37
C THR A 51 -23.94 1.72 6.35
N ALA A 52 -22.91 0.91 6.70
CA ALA A 52 -21.78 1.31 7.52
C ALA A 52 -20.69 2.02 6.67
N LEU A 53 -19.50 2.22 7.23
CA LEU A 53 -18.34 2.68 6.52
C LEU A 53 -17.50 1.48 6.08
N GLU A 54 -17.19 1.37 4.81
CA GLU A 54 -16.21 0.44 4.27
C GLU A 54 -15.04 1.20 3.67
N GLY A 55 -13.81 0.81 4.04
CA GLY A 55 -12.62 1.51 3.53
C GLY A 55 -11.32 0.76 3.74
N CYS A 56 -10.22 1.39 3.36
CA CYS A 56 -8.89 0.78 3.39
C CYS A 56 -8.86 -0.62 2.74
N PRO A 57 -9.35 -0.81 1.51
CA PRO A 57 -9.25 -2.12 0.87
C PRO A 57 -7.79 -2.51 0.69
N PHE A 58 -7.51 -3.80 0.79
CA PHE A 58 -6.22 -4.39 0.45
C PHE A 58 -6.43 -5.79 -0.13
N VAL A 59 -5.96 -6.00 -1.36
CA VAL A 59 -6.02 -7.32 -2.00
C VAL A 59 -4.70 -8.06 -1.80
N ALA A 60 -4.78 -9.29 -1.29
CA ALA A 60 -3.61 -10.15 -1.09
C ALA A 60 -2.96 -10.54 -2.43
N GLN A 61 -1.68 -10.95 -2.37
CA GLN A 61 -0.85 -11.21 -3.56
C GLN A 61 -1.45 -12.19 -4.58
N ARG A 62 -2.29 -13.14 -4.13
CA ARG A 62 -2.92 -14.12 -5.03
C ARG A 62 -4.24 -13.65 -5.60
N ASP A 63 -4.65 -12.43 -5.26
CA ASP A 63 -5.99 -11.90 -5.55
C ASP A 63 -7.13 -12.81 -5.05
N ASP A 64 -6.87 -13.56 -3.98
CA ASP A 64 -7.78 -14.53 -3.37
C ASP A 64 -8.42 -14.04 -2.06
N VAL A 65 -7.89 -12.97 -1.47
CA VAL A 65 -8.40 -12.36 -0.23
C VAL A 65 -8.44 -10.85 -0.37
N LEU A 66 -9.60 -10.26 -0.15
CA LEU A 66 -9.80 -8.83 0.02
C LEU A 66 -9.94 -8.53 1.51
N TYR A 67 -9.05 -7.73 2.08
CA TYR A 67 -9.17 -7.17 3.42
C TYR A 67 -9.69 -5.74 3.34
N PHE A 68 -10.45 -5.29 4.32
CA PHE A 68 -10.93 -3.92 4.42
C PHE A 68 -11.31 -3.58 5.86
N ALA A 69 -11.47 -2.30 6.18
CA ALA A 69 -11.97 -1.82 7.46
C ALA A 69 -13.45 -1.48 7.36
N SER A 70 -14.22 -1.79 8.39
CA SER A 70 -15.63 -1.42 8.51
C SER A 70 -16.07 -1.29 9.97
N ASP A 71 -16.99 -0.37 10.25
CA ASP A 71 -17.66 -0.20 11.53
C ASP A 71 -19.03 -0.90 11.59
N ARG A 72 -19.25 -1.87 10.67
CA ARG A 72 -20.48 -2.67 10.61
C ARG A 72 -20.74 -3.44 11.90
N PRO A 73 -22.02 -3.75 12.23
CA PRO A 73 -22.36 -4.59 13.37
C PRO A 73 -21.69 -5.96 13.33
N GLY A 74 -21.34 -6.49 14.51
CA GLY A 74 -20.68 -7.79 14.65
C GLY A 74 -19.15 -7.71 14.73
N GLY A 75 -18.60 -6.50 14.82
CA GLY A 75 -17.20 -6.24 15.12
C GLY A 75 -16.86 -6.38 16.61
N MET A 76 -15.61 -6.09 16.95
CA MET A 76 -15.08 -6.14 18.32
C MET A 76 -14.88 -4.74 18.91
N GLY A 77 -14.64 -3.73 18.06
CA GLY A 77 -14.37 -2.36 18.44
C GLY A 77 -15.22 -1.35 17.68
N GLY A 78 -14.60 -0.23 17.29
CA GLY A 78 -15.21 0.75 16.39
C GLY A 78 -15.04 0.29 14.94
N LEU A 79 -13.92 0.66 14.31
CA LEU A 79 -13.53 0.09 13.04
C LEU A 79 -12.80 -1.23 13.26
N ASP A 80 -13.23 -2.27 12.58
CA ASP A 80 -12.59 -3.57 12.56
C ASP A 80 -12.09 -3.94 11.17
N ILE A 81 -11.07 -4.80 11.09
CA ILE A 81 -10.64 -5.41 9.84
C ILE A 81 -11.52 -6.61 9.53
N TRP A 82 -12.08 -6.62 8.33
CA TRP A 82 -12.87 -7.71 7.74
C TRP A 82 -12.13 -8.26 6.53
N TYR A 83 -12.48 -9.45 6.12
CA TYR A 83 -11.97 -10.03 4.87
C TYR A 83 -13.08 -10.77 4.11
N SER A 84 -12.91 -10.83 2.80
CA SER A 84 -13.72 -11.63 1.88
C SER A 84 -12.80 -12.55 1.08
N LEU A 85 -13.24 -13.76 0.81
CA LEU A 85 -12.52 -14.71 -0.03
C LEU A 85 -13.07 -14.65 -1.45
N ARG A 86 -12.19 -14.76 -2.43
CA ARG A 86 -12.58 -14.85 -3.82
C ARG A 86 -12.96 -16.30 -4.18
N GLY A 87 -14.16 -16.48 -4.71
CA GLY A 87 -14.65 -17.77 -5.18
C GLY A 87 -13.96 -18.25 -6.46
N GLU A 88 -14.20 -19.50 -6.84
CA GLU A 88 -13.69 -20.07 -8.10
C GLU A 88 -14.27 -19.38 -9.34
N ASP A 89 -15.44 -18.75 -9.20
CA ASP A 89 -16.10 -17.91 -10.20
C ASP A 89 -15.47 -16.52 -10.34
N GLY A 90 -14.50 -16.19 -9.48
CA GLY A 90 -13.82 -14.90 -9.45
C GLY A 90 -14.54 -13.82 -8.67
N ALA A 91 -15.71 -14.10 -8.08
CA ALA A 91 -16.48 -13.17 -7.28
C ALA A 91 -16.00 -13.12 -5.82
N TRP A 92 -16.22 -11.99 -5.15
CA TRP A 92 -15.94 -11.83 -3.72
C TRP A 92 -17.11 -12.38 -2.90
N GLY A 93 -16.82 -13.26 -1.94
CA GLY A 93 -17.79 -13.85 -1.04
C GLY A 93 -18.20 -12.93 0.11
N GLU A 94 -18.88 -13.50 1.10
CA GLU A 94 -19.31 -12.75 2.31
C GLU A 94 -18.14 -12.17 3.10
N ALA A 95 -18.40 -11.03 3.72
CA ALA A 95 -17.45 -10.39 4.63
C ALA A 95 -17.40 -11.11 5.98
N VAL A 96 -16.19 -11.46 6.43
CA VAL A 96 -15.93 -12.15 7.71
C VAL A 96 -15.05 -11.29 8.59
N ASN A 97 -15.40 -11.13 9.88
CA ASN A 97 -14.61 -10.39 10.85
C ASN A 97 -13.24 -11.08 11.07
N PHE A 98 -12.14 -10.32 10.97
CA PHE A 98 -10.79 -10.84 11.21
C PHE A 98 -10.42 -10.72 12.70
N SER A 99 -11.15 -11.43 13.55
CA SER A 99 -11.04 -11.37 15.01
C SER A 99 -9.63 -11.63 15.57
N ALA A 100 -8.75 -12.29 14.79
CA ALA A 100 -7.37 -12.55 15.20
C ALA A 100 -6.52 -11.26 15.31
N VAL A 101 -6.92 -10.18 14.66
CA VAL A 101 -6.19 -8.90 14.68
C VAL A 101 -6.99 -7.80 15.37
N ASN A 102 -8.32 -7.90 15.40
CA ASN A 102 -9.21 -6.90 15.95
C ASN A 102 -9.18 -6.86 17.48
N SER A 103 -9.55 -5.72 18.05
CA SER A 103 -9.63 -5.46 19.49
C SER A 103 -10.86 -4.60 19.80
N SER A 104 -10.98 -4.11 21.03
CA SER A 104 -12.02 -3.13 21.39
C SER A 104 -11.71 -1.70 20.93
N ALA A 105 -10.59 -1.48 20.23
CA ALA A 105 -10.20 -0.20 19.65
C ALA A 105 -10.59 -0.13 18.16
N ASN A 106 -9.96 0.74 17.40
CA ASN A 106 -10.08 0.76 15.94
C ASN A 106 -8.91 0.00 15.30
N GLU A 107 -9.22 -0.87 14.36
CA GLU A 107 -8.26 -1.52 13.49
C GLU A 107 -8.57 -1.19 12.02
N LEU A 108 -7.58 -0.70 11.27
CA LEU A 108 -7.80 -0.24 9.89
C LEU A 108 -6.56 -0.39 9.02
N CYS A 109 -6.74 -0.11 7.73
CA CYS A 109 -5.67 -0.11 6.73
C CYS A 109 -4.78 -1.36 6.76
N PRO A 110 -5.40 -2.54 6.53
CA PRO A 110 -4.70 -3.81 6.48
C PRO A 110 -3.69 -3.89 5.35
N MET A 111 -2.61 -4.64 5.55
CA MET A 111 -1.61 -4.97 4.54
C MET A 111 -1.11 -6.39 4.76
N ALA A 112 -1.52 -7.33 3.92
CA ALA A 112 -0.98 -8.68 3.91
C ALA A 112 0.35 -8.70 3.15
N HIS A 113 1.45 -9.02 3.83
CA HIS A 113 2.74 -9.12 3.18
C HIS A 113 2.81 -10.34 2.25
N ARG A 114 3.55 -10.20 1.14
CA ARG A 114 3.70 -11.23 0.09
C ARG A 114 4.16 -12.62 0.57
N ASN A 115 4.73 -12.74 1.77
CA ASN A 115 5.12 -14.04 2.33
C ASN A 115 3.91 -14.85 2.85
N GLY A 116 2.69 -14.28 2.83
CA GLY A 116 1.46 -14.90 3.35
C GLY A 116 1.47 -15.18 4.85
N LYS A 117 2.46 -14.69 5.60
CA LYS A 117 2.66 -14.97 7.02
C LYS A 117 2.80 -13.72 7.89
N THR A 118 2.95 -12.56 7.28
CA THR A 118 3.09 -11.29 7.99
C THR A 118 1.93 -10.39 7.58
N PHE A 119 1.32 -9.76 8.56
CA PHE A 119 0.19 -8.87 8.36
C PHE A 119 0.42 -7.59 9.16
N LEU A 120 0.42 -6.46 8.47
CA LEU A 120 0.54 -5.14 9.05
C LEU A 120 -0.82 -4.45 9.02
N PHE A 121 -1.07 -3.58 9.98
CA PHE A 121 -2.30 -2.79 10.05
C PHE A 121 -2.11 -1.62 11.01
N VAL A 122 -3.10 -0.76 11.05
CA VAL A 122 -3.16 0.38 11.97
C VAL A 122 -4.08 0.04 13.13
N SER A 123 -3.70 0.43 14.35
CA SER A 123 -4.59 0.28 15.52
C SER A 123 -4.43 1.44 16.51
N SER A 124 -5.55 1.85 17.09
CA SER A 124 -5.61 2.80 18.21
C SER A 124 -5.62 2.12 19.59
N ARG A 125 -5.26 0.83 19.67
CA ARG A 125 -5.23 0.08 20.94
C ARG A 125 -4.24 0.66 21.93
N ALA A 126 -4.56 0.56 23.21
CA ALA A 126 -3.72 1.04 24.30
C ALA A 126 -2.32 0.38 24.29
N GLY A 127 -1.30 1.13 24.72
CA GLY A 127 0.09 0.66 24.79
C GLY A 127 0.91 0.93 23.53
N GLY A 128 0.42 1.75 22.60
CA GLY A 128 1.16 2.27 21.46
C GLY A 128 2.10 3.41 21.83
N CYS A 129 2.61 4.09 20.78
CA CYS A 129 3.52 5.23 20.93
C CYS A 129 2.80 6.57 20.89
N GLY A 130 1.59 6.60 20.33
CA GLY A 130 0.83 7.84 20.18
C GLY A 130 -0.65 7.60 19.92
N GLY A 131 -1.17 8.20 18.84
CA GLY A 131 -2.55 8.05 18.38
C GLY A 131 -2.81 6.69 17.73
N ASP A 132 -3.03 6.71 16.41
CA ASP A 132 -3.04 5.50 15.61
C ASP A 132 -1.61 5.05 15.34
N ASP A 133 -1.29 3.78 15.58
CA ASP A 133 0.04 3.21 15.40
C ASP A 133 0.02 2.05 14.41
N LEU A 134 1.16 1.79 13.77
CA LEU A 134 1.39 0.61 12.94
C LEU A 134 1.69 -0.60 13.82
N TYR A 135 0.97 -1.70 13.55
CA TYR A 135 1.11 -2.99 14.22
C TYR A 135 1.45 -4.08 13.22
N VAL A 136 2.03 -5.16 13.71
CA VAL A 136 2.34 -6.35 12.94
C VAL A 136 1.89 -7.61 13.68
N THR A 137 1.39 -8.59 12.95
CA THR A 137 1.21 -9.96 13.43
C THR A 137 1.81 -10.96 12.45
N ARG A 138 2.07 -12.17 12.93
CA ARG A 138 2.68 -13.24 12.15
C ARG A 138 1.86 -14.52 12.26
N LEU A 139 1.64 -15.18 11.12
CA LEU A 139 0.97 -16.47 11.06
C LEU A 139 1.96 -17.60 11.37
N HIS A 140 1.69 -18.35 12.41
CA HIS A 140 2.41 -19.58 12.76
C HIS A 140 1.69 -20.81 12.20
N ALA A 141 2.42 -21.75 11.67
CA ALA A 141 1.88 -22.93 11.01
C ALA A 141 0.91 -23.77 11.88
N THR A 142 1.08 -23.73 13.21
CA THR A 142 0.31 -24.59 14.13
C THR A 142 -0.53 -23.82 15.15
N ARG A 143 -0.27 -22.51 15.33
CA ARG A 143 -0.90 -21.69 16.39
C ARG A 143 -1.82 -20.60 15.86
N GLY A 144 -1.92 -20.47 14.51
CA GLY A 144 -2.65 -19.35 13.89
C GLY A 144 -1.88 -18.01 13.99
N TRP A 145 -2.60 -16.92 13.92
CA TRP A 145 -2.04 -15.58 14.03
C TRP A 145 -1.57 -15.28 15.46
N ALA A 146 -0.36 -14.75 15.58
CA ALA A 146 0.17 -14.29 16.85
C ALA A 146 -0.59 -13.06 17.36
N VAL A 147 -0.47 -12.78 18.66
CA VAL A 147 -0.94 -11.50 19.22
C VAL A 147 -0.21 -10.35 18.49
N PRO A 148 -0.95 -9.35 17.97
CA PRO A 148 -0.34 -8.22 17.29
C PRO A 148 0.62 -7.45 18.21
N THR A 149 1.75 -7.01 17.64
CA THR A 149 2.76 -6.20 18.31
C THR A 149 2.93 -4.86 17.62
N ASN A 150 3.13 -3.80 18.40
CA ASN A 150 3.46 -2.47 17.88
C ASN A 150 4.80 -2.50 17.15
N LEU A 151 4.95 -1.78 16.02
CA LEU A 151 6.23 -1.69 15.30
C LEU A 151 7.31 -0.93 16.09
N GLY A 152 6.96 -0.34 17.22
CA GLY A 152 7.86 0.42 18.09
C GLY A 152 7.98 1.89 17.72
N CYS A 153 8.42 2.69 18.69
CA CYS A 153 8.45 4.15 18.59
C CYS A 153 9.62 4.70 17.72
N THR A 154 10.39 3.83 17.08
CA THR A 154 11.28 4.24 15.99
C THR A 154 10.48 4.55 14.73
N VAL A 155 9.48 3.71 14.41
CA VAL A 155 8.59 3.88 13.25
C VAL A 155 7.38 4.73 13.63
N ASN A 156 6.67 4.33 14.69
CA ASN A 156 5.53 5.08 15.21
C ASN A 156 6.00 6.32 15.97
N SER A 157 5.10 7.28 16.15
CA SER A 157 5.39 8.55 16.83
C SER A 157 4.32 8.87 17.90
N ALA A 158 4.41 10.01 18.54
CA ALA A 158 3.35 10.49 19.43
C ALA A 158 2.11 10.99 18.66
N ALA A 159 2.19 11.10 17.33
CA ALA A 159 1.09 11.46 16.44
C ALA A 159 0.37 10.21 15.91
N GLY A 160 -0.27 10.29 14.76
CA GLY A 160 -0.90 9.13 14.11
C GLY A 160 -0.12 8.68 12.89
N GLU A 161 0.01 7.37 12.73
CA GLU A 161 0.54 6.69 11.55
C GLU A 161 -0.58 5.91 10.86
N ALA A 162 -0.54 5.84 9.53
CA ALA A 162 -1.57 5.16 8.76
C ALA A 162 -1.03 4.44 7.52
N SER A 163 -1.79 3.44 7.08
CA SER A 163 -1.65 2.74 5.78
C SER A 163 -0.24 2.26 5.46
N PRO A 164 0.25 1.23 6.17
CA PRO A 164 1.54 0.63 5.87
C PRO A 164 1.53 -0.01 4.47
N SER A 165 2.60 0.19 3.72
CA SER A 165 2.87 -0.48 2.44
C SER A 165 4.30 -0.97 2.44
N LEU A 166 4.50 -2.25 2.79
CA LEU A 166 5.82 -2.89 2.91
C LEU A 166 6.14 -3.68 1.65
N LEU A 167 7.19 -3.27 0.96
CA LEU A 167 7.72 -4.01 -0.19
C LEU A 167 9.24 -4.14 -0.06
N ALA A 168 9.73 -5.38 -0.13
CA ALA A 168 11.15 -5.70 -0.01
C ALA A 168 11.80 -5.05 1.24
N THR A 169 12.54 -3.97 1.06
CA THR A 169 13.30 -3.27 2.10
C THR A 169 12.74 -1.89 2.44
N GLU A 170 11.54 -1.54 1.94
CA GLU A 170 10.94 -0.22 2.12
C GLU A 170 9.53 -0.34 2.71
N LEU A 171 9.30 0.30 3.86
CA LEU A 171 7.98 0.50 4.44
C LEU A 171 7.55 1.94 4.20
N TYR A 172 6.60 2.15 3.30
CA TYR A 172 5.93 3.43 3.13
C TYR A 172 4.70 3.50 4.04
N PHE A 173 4.42 4.67 4.57
CA PHE A 173 3.23 4.93 5.38
C PHE A 173 2.99 6.44 5.45
N SER A 174 1.81 6.87 5.87
CA SER A 174 1.53 8.27 6.16
C SER A 174 1.57 8.56 7.66
N SER A 175 1.93 9.78 8.02
CA SER A 175 2.01 10.22 9.42
C SER A 175 1.70 11.71 9.57
N THR A 176 1.06 12.05 10.69
CA THR A 176 0.81 13.44 11.12
C THR A 176 1.88 13.96 12.09
N ARG A 177 3.05 13.30 12.13
CA ARG A 177 4.18 13.69 12.99
C ARG A 177 4.71 15.08 12.67
N GLY A 178 5.22 15.78 13.68
CA GLY A 178 5.89 17.06 13.48
C GLY A 178 7.13 16.94 12.59
N GLY A 179 7.43 18.00 11.85
CA GLY A 179 8.57 18.08 10.92
C GLY A 179 8.25 17.65 9.49
N GLY A 180 6.99 17.36 9.18
CA GLY A 180 6.48 17.18 7.82
C GLY A 180 6.32 18.51 7.06
N VAL A 181 5.72 18.44 5.87
CA VAL A 181 5.45 19.59 5.00
C VAL A 181 4.00 20.03 5.13
N GLY A 182 3.08 19.08 5.26
CA GLY A 182 1.63 19.26 5.33
C GLY A 182 1.01 18.83 6.65
N GLY A 183 -0.29 18.55 6.61
CA GLY A 183 -1.02 18.04 7.78
C GLY A 183 -0.77 16.55 8.01
N SER A 184 -0.71 15.78 6.94
CA SER A 184 -0.26 14.39 6.91
C SER A 184 0.65 14.19 5.72
N ASP A 185 1.75 13.50 5.92
CA ASP A 185 2.80 13.31 4.93
C ASP A 185 3.17 11.84 4.78
N ILE A 186 3.69 11.49 3.60
CA ILE A 186 4.20 10.15 3.28
C ILE A 186 5.66 10.06 3.69
N TYR A 187 5.96 9.03 4.47
CA TYR A 187 7.29 8.67 4.95
C TYR A 187 7.70 7.30 4.43
N VAL A 188 9.00 7.05 4.41
CA VAL A 188 9.59 5.73 4.15
C VAL A 188 10.55 5.36 5.27
N SER A 189 10.46 4.13 5.76
CA SER A 189 11.40 3.52 6.69
C SER A 189 12.08 2.35 6.00
N ALA A 190 13.41 2.28 6.11
CA ALA A 190 14.17 1.12 5.63
C ALA A 190 13.87 -0.11 6.49
N PHE A 191 13.75 -1.27 5.85
CA PHE A 191 13.55 -2.55 6.49
C PHE A 191 14.68 -3.51 6.12
N ASP A 192 15.39 -4.04 7.08
CA ASP A 192 16.53 -4.97 6.88
C ASP A 192 16.12 -6.45 6.89
N GLY A 193 14.82 -6.74 7.03
CA GLY A 193 14.27 -8.10 7.18
C GLY A 193 13.88 -8.42 8.63
N GLU A 194 14.36 -7.67 9.60
CA GLU A 194 14.13 -7.87 11.04
C GLU A 194 13.63 -6.60 11.73
N SER A 195 14.27 -5.47 11.46
CA SER A 195 14.01 -4.17 12.09
C SER A 195 13.76 -3.06 11.08
N PHE A 196 13.11 -2.00 11.55
CA PHE A 196 12.83 -0.80 10.78
C PHE A 196 13.75 0.35 11.22
N GLY A 197 14.28 1.09 10.24
CA GLY A 197 15.02 2.32 10.46
C GLY A 197 14.13 3.50 10.83
N ALA A 198 14.74 4.63 11.18
CA ALA A 198 14.01 5.88 11.39
C ALA A 198 13.34 6.34 10.07
N PRO A 199 12.06 6.75 10.12
CA PRO A 199 11.36 7.21 8.93
C PRO A 199 11.94 8.51 8.35
N VAL A 200 11.97 8.57 7.02
CA VAL A 200 12.40 9.73 6.25
C VAL A 200 11.23 10.22 5.42
N LEU A 201 11.02 11.54 5.42
CA LEU A 201 10.02 12.19 4.56
C LEU A 201 10.33 11.91 3.08
N VAL A 202 9.29 11.68 2.25
CA VAL A 202 9.44 11.49 0.80
C VAL A 202 9.06 12.79 0.09
N PRO A 203 10.01 13.71 -0.18
CA PRO A 203 9.69 15.09 -0.59
C PRO A 203 8.88 15.19 -1.88
N ALA A 204 9.13 14.26 -2.85
CA ALA A 204 8.47 14.26 -4.15
C ALA A 204 6.96 13.93 -4.05
N LEU A 205 6.53 13.24 -2.99
CA LEU A 205 5.14 12.82 -2.82
C LEU A 205 4.32 13.76 -1.94
N ASN A 206 4.95 14.69 -1.21
CA ASN A 206 4.31 15.51 -0.19
C ASN A 206 4.12 16.96 -0.64
N THR A 207 3.07 17.59 -0.13
CA THR A 207 2.69 18.98 -0.34
C THR A 207 2.37 19.65 1.03
N VAL A 208 2.05 20.92 1.03
CA VAL A 208 1.58 21.64 2.23
C VAL A 208 0.16 21.22 2.67
N LEU A 209 -0.47 20.31 1.96
CA LEU A 209 -1.79 19.75 2.26
C LEU A 209 -1.66 18.35 2.88
N ASN A 210 -2.65 17.47 2.68
CA ASN A 210 -2.59 16.11 3.18
C ASN A 210 -2.24 15.16 2.03
N ASP A 211 -1.21 14.37 2.23
CA ASP A 211 -0.75 13.33 1.32
C ASP A 211 -0.71 12.02 2.09
N ASN A 212 -1.60 11.08 1.74
CA ASN A 212 -1.90 9.95 2.61
C ASN A 212 -1.88 8.61 1.86
N ARG A 213 -1.79 7.55 2.65
CA ARG A 213 -2.15 6.18 2.30
C ARG A 213 -1.45 5.65 1.06
N PRO A 214 -0.10 5.64 1.10
CA PRO A 214 0.71 5.11 0.01
C PRO A 214 0.48 3.62 -0.18
N ASN A 215 0.41 3.18 -1.45
CA ASN A 215 0.36 1.78 -1.84
C ASN A 215 1.30 1.53 -3.01
N LEU A 216 2.30 0.68 -2.81
CA LEU A 216 3.31 0.35 -3.80
C LEU A 216 2.84 -0.76 -4.74
N GLY A 217 3.11 -0.57 -6.02
CA GLY A 217 3.09 -1.66 -7.00
C GLY A 217 4.15 -2.72 -6.67
N ARG A 218 3.96 -3.94 -7.18
CA ARG A 218 4.79 -5.12 -6.82
C ARG A 218 6.28 -4.99 -7.16
N ASP A 219 6.62 -4.17 -8.15
CA ASP A 219 7.99 -3.90 -8.60
C ASP A 219 8.63 -2.72 -7.86
N GLY A 220 7.82 -1.99 -7.07
CA GLY A 220 8.26 -0.79 -6.37
C GLY A 220 8.49 0.41 -7.29
N LEU A 221 8.03 0.36 -8.55
CA LEU A 221 8.25 1.43 -9.54
C LEU A 221 7.03 2.34 -9.73
N GLU A 222 5.88 1.95 -9.21
CA GLU A 222 4.65 2.75 -9.20
C GLU A 222 4.12 2.82 -7.77
N ILE A 223 3.66 4.00 -7.36
CA ILE A 223 3.02 4.23 -6.07
C ILE A 223 1.71 4.97 -6.28
N PHE A 224 0.66 4.51 -5.62
CA PHE A 224 -0.64 5.17 -5.52
C PHE A 224 -0.82 5.74 -4.12
N PHE A 225 -1.50 6.85 -4.01
CA PHE A 225 -1.82 7.48 -2.73
C PHE A 225 -3.01 8.41 -2.89
N ASP A 226 -3.58 8.88 -1.81
CA ASP A 226 -4.63 9.89 -1.85
C ASP A 226 -4.14 11.24 -1.34
N SER A 227 -4.69 12.31 -1.92
CA SER A 227 -4.32 13.68 -1.57
C SER A 227 -5.43 14.67 -1.87
N ASN A 228 -5.53 15.70 -1.03
CA ASN A 228 -6.38 16.86 -1.28
C ASN A 228 -5.62 18.05 -1.90
N ARG A 229 -4.47 17.76 -2.56
CA ARG A 229 -3.70 18.77 -3.30
C ARG A 229 -4.49 19.38 -4.45
N ALA A 230 -4.14 20.61 -4.82
CA ALA A 230 -4.78 21.29 -5.94
C ALA A 230 -4.63 20.52 -7.28
N GLY A 231 -5.63 20.62 -8.14
CA GLY A 231 -5.66 19.97 -9.45
C GLY A 231 -6.40 18.63 -9.46
N GLY A 232 -7.11 18.31 -8.38
CA GLY A 232 -8.01 17.17 -8.29
C GLY A 232 -9.40 17.41 -8.87
N SER A 233 -10.25 16.39 -8.79
CA SER A 233 -11.65 16.39 -9.24
C SER A 233 -12.62 16.64 -8.08
N GLY A 234 -12.25 16.21 -6.86
CA GLY A 234 -13.08 16.27 -5.66
C GLY A 234 -12.36 16.84 -4.44
N GLY A 235 -12.75 16.39 -3.26
CA GLY A 235 -12.11 16.79 -2.00
C GLY A 235 -10.77 16.08 -1.78
N ILE A 236 -10.79 14.76 -1.81
CA ILE A 236 -9.60 13.89 -1.79
C ILE A 236 -9.64 13.04 -3.04
N ASP A 237 -8.54 12.99 -3.76
CA ASP A 237 -8.39 12.24 -5.00
C ASP A 237 -7.26 11.23 -4.93
N LEU A 238 -7.33 10.24 -5.82
CA LEU A 238 -6.27 9.27 -6.05
C LEU A 238 -5.22 9.84 -7.00
N TRP A 239 -3.97 9.69 -6.62
CA TRP A 239 -2.79 10.15 -7.35
C TRP A 239 -1.82 8.98 -7.54
N THR A 240 -0.98 9.09 -8.56
CA THR A 240 0.10 8.12 -8.80
C THR A 240 1.41 8.84 -9.08
N SER A 241 2.52 8.17 -8.76
CA SER A 241 3.87 8.57 -9.15
C SER A 241 4.66 7.34 -9.56
N ILE A 242 5.65 7.52 -10.43
CA ILE A 242 6.51 6.47 -10.94
C ILE A 242 7.98 6.81 -10.70
N ARG A 243 8.83 5.78 -10.67
CA ARG A 243 10.29 5.91 -10.66
C ARG A 243 10.93 4.88 -11.59
N ALA A 244 12.10 5.19 -12.15
CA ALA A 244 12.77 4.30 -13.11
C ALA A 244 13.40 3.07 -12.44
N SER A 245 13.85 3.21 -11.19
CA SER A 245 14.33 2.10 -10.34
C SER A 245 14.00 2.38 -8.88
N THR A 246 14.15 1.39 -8.01
CA THR A 246 13.90 1.54 -6.57
C THR A 246 14.89 2.47 -5.87
N SER A 247 16.00 2.81 -6.50
CA SER A 247 16.97 3.80 -6.01
C SER A 247 16.76 5.22 -6.57
N ASP A 248 15.86 5.38 -7.55
CA ASP A 248 15.58 6.67 -8.14
C ASP A 248 14.50 7.43 -7.36
N PRO A 249 14.48 8.77 -7.43
CA PRO A 249 13.43 9.57 -6.84
C PRO A 249 12.11 9.36 -7.58
N TRP A 250 10.99 9.56 -6.86
CA TRP A 250 9.65 9.57 -7.43
C TRP A 250 9.47 10.76 -8.37
N SER A 251 8.79 10.55 -9.51
CA SER A 251 8.35 11.62 -10.40
C SER A 251 7.33 12.55 -9.70
N PRO A 252 7.09 13.76 -10.22
CA PRO A 252 5.94 14.56 -9.79
C PRO A 252 4.64 13.76 -9.92
N PRO A 253 3.78 13.72 -8.87
CA PRO A 253 2.54 12.96 -8.90
C PRO A 253 1.55 13.43 -9.96
N THR A 254 0.83 12.49 -10.54
CA THR A 254 -0.23 12.71 -11.52
C THR A 254 -1.59 12.28 -10.95
N ASN A 255 -2.61 13.13 -11.09
CA ASN A 255 -3.99 12.77 -10.73
C ASN A 255 -4.52 11.68 -11.66
N LEU A 256 -5.28 10.70 -11.14
CA LEU A 256 -5.87 9.65 -11.98
C LEU A 256 -7.01 10.16 -12.88
N GLY A 257 -7.42 11.41 -12.71
CA GLY A 257 -8.40 12.09 -13.54
C GLY A 257 -9.86 11.71 -13.24
N GLY A 258 -10.79 12.47 -13.81
CA GLY A 258 -12.23 12.31 -13.59
C GLY A 258 -12.83 11.00 -14.15
N GLY A 259 -12.05 10.19 -14.85
CA GLY A 259 -12.43 8.82 -15.24
C GLY A 259 -12.40 7.84 -14.08
N VAL A 260 -11.57 8.13 -13.03
CA VAL A 260 -11.44 7.35 -11.80
C VAL A 260 -11.94 8.15 -10.61
N ASN A 261 -11.40 9.36 -10.41
CA ASN A 261 -11.79 10.25 -9.33
C ASN A 261 -13.15 10.87 -9.57
N SER A 262 -13.93 11.05 -8.53
CA SER A 262 -15.25 11.68 -8.53
C SER A 262 -15.18 13.13 -8.02
N SER A 263 -16.32 13.79 -7.93
CA SER A 263 -16.43 15.09 -7.24
C SER A 263 -16.49 14.98 -5.71
N ALA A 264 -16.48 13.77 -5.17
CA ALA A 264 -16.48 13.46 -3.74
C ALA A 264 -15.07 13.14 -3.24
N ASN A 265 -14.92 12.27 -2.24
CA ASN A 265 -13.61 11.79 -1.80
C ASN A 265 -13.37 10.37 -2.34
N ASP A 266 -12.25 10.18 -2.99
CA ASP A 266 -11.73 8.90 -3.44
C ASP A 266 -10.37 8.66 -2.77
N LEU A 267 -10.26 7.60 -1.97
CA LEU A 267 -9.18 7.49 -0.99
C LEU A 267 -8.80 6.05 -0.69
N ARG A 268 -7.63 5.86 -0.10
CA ARG A 268 -7.12 4.56 0.35
C ARG A 268 -6.94 3.57 -0.81
N PRO A 269 -6.12 3.90 -1.82
CA PRO A 269 -5.89 3.01 -2.96
C PRO A 269 -5.15 1.75 -2.57
N SER A 270 -5.47 0.63 -3.23
CA SER A 270 -4.76 -0.63 -3.15
C SER A 270 -4.69 -1.29 -4.52
N LEU A 271 -3.49 -1.37 -5.07
CA LEU A 271 -3.24 -1.99 -6.37
C LEU A 271 -3.18 -3.51 -6.24
N SER A 272 -3.85 -4.25 -7.12
CA SER A 272 -3.68 -5.70 -7.25
C SER A 272 -2.24 -6.06 -7.57
N TRP A 273 -1.81 -7.26 -7.15
CA TRP A 273 -0.43 -7.69 -7.33
C TRP A 273 0.02 -7.72 -8.79
N ASP A 274 -0.88 -8.01 -9.69
CA ASP A 274 -0.61 -8.01 -11.13
C ASP A 274 -0.68 -6.63 -11.79
N GLY A 275 -1.08 -5.60 -11.04
CA GLY A 275 -1.16 -4.21 -11.46
C GLY A 275 -2.38 -3.87 -12.32
N THR A 276 -3.37 -4.76 -12.46
CA THR A 276 -4.51 -4.56 -13.36
C THR A 276 -5.77 -4.01 -12.70
N ALA A 277 -5.89 -4.10 -11.37
CA ALA A 277 -7.03 -3.60 -10.62
C ALA A 277 -6.59 -2.67 -9.50
N LEU A 278 -7.26 -1.54 -9.33
CA LEU A 278 -7.06 -0.61 -8.22
C LEU A 278 -8.34 -0.54 -7.41
N TYR A 279 -8.27 -1.00 -6.18
CA TYR A 279 -9.34 -0.96 -5.19
C TYR A 279 -9.20 0.31 -4.36
N PHE A 280 -10.31 0.93 -3.96
CA PHE A 280 -10.28 2.14 -3.15
C PHE A 280 -11.61 2.37 -2.44
N GLY A 281 -11.63 3.24 -1.44
CA GLY A 281 -12.85 3.72 -0.81
C GLY A 281 -13.34 4.99 -1.49
N SER A 282 -14.65 5.16 -1.60
CA SER A 282 -15.24 6.38 -2.17
C SER A 282 -16.49 6.82 -1.41
N THR A 283 -16.67 8.14 -1.32
CA THR A 283 -17.89 8.78 -0.77
C THR A 283 -18.78 9.35 -1.88
N ARG A 284 -18.62 8.83 -3.13
CA ARG A 284 -19.41 9.28 -4.29
C ARG A 284 -20.88 8.97 -4.13
N ALA A 285 -21.72 9.70 -4.86
CA ALA A 285 -23.16 9.47 -4.85
C ALA A 285 -23.50 8.06 -5.35
N GLY A 286 -24.50 7.44 -4.71
CA GLY A 286 -24.96 6.09 -5.01
C GLY A 286 -24.40 5.01 -4.06
N ASN A 287 -23.64 5.40 -3.03
CA ASN A 287 -23.21 4.51 -1.97
C ASN A 287 -24.39 4.02 -1.13
N GLU A 288 -24.24 2.83 -0.52
CA GLU A 288 -25.14 2.34 0.51
C GLU A 288 -24.86 2.99 1.85
N GLY A 289 -23.57 3.20 2.17
CA GLY A 289 -23.07 3.80 3.40
C GLY A 289 -22.43 5.16 3.21
N VAL A 290 -21.67 5.56 4.23
CA VAL A 290 -20.91 6.82 4.20
C VAL A 290 -19.76 6.74 3.21
N GLN A 291 -19.16 5.57 3.08
CA GLN A 291 -18.06 5.26 2.18
C GLN A 291 -18.13 3.80 1.80
N ASP A 292 -18.04 3.52 0.52
CA ASP A 292 -18.10 2.18 -0.06
C ASP A 292 -16.82 1.80 -0.77
N LEU A 293 -16.63 0.50 -0.99
CA LEU A 293 -15.52 -0.07 -1.73
C LEU A 293 -15.79 -0.06 -3.23
N TYR A 294 -14.82 0.40 -3.99
CA TYR A 294 -14.84 0.48 -5.45
C TYR A 294 -13.60 -0.20 -6.06
N VAL A 295 -13.73 -0.57 -7.32
CA VAL A 295 -12.60 -1.05 -8.12
C VAL A 295 -12.64 -0.42 -9.51
N THR A 296 -11.46 -0.07 -10.02
CA THR A 296 -11.21 0.26 -11.42
C THR A 296 -10.15 -0.67 -11.99
N THR A 297 -10.18 -0.94 -13.28
CA THR A 297 -9.27 -1.90 -13.92
C THR A 297 -8.54 -1.26 -15.10
N ARG A 298 -7.36 -1.81 -15.41
CA ARG A 298 -6.59 -1.47 -16.62
C ARG A 298 -6.03 -2.73 -17.28
N THR A 299 -5.82 -2.69 -18.58
CA THR A 299 -5.25 -3.82 -19.33
C THR A 299 -3.73 -3.71 -19.38
N LYS A 300 -3.02 -4.84 -19.34
CA LYS A 300 -1.60 -4.89 -19.71
C LYS A 300 -1.48 -4.70 -21.21
N VAL A 301 -0.65 -3.74 -21.62
CA VAL A 301 -0.28 -3.59 -23.04
C VAL A 301 0.90 -4.52 -23.28
N THR A 302 0.64 -5.65 -23.95
CA THR A 302 1.73 -6.49 -24.48
C THR A 302 2.33 -5.72 -25.64
N GLY A 303 3.63 -5.37 -25.54
CA GLY A 303 4.34 -4.78 -26.69
C GLY A 303 4.15 -5.71 -27.89
N SER A 304 3.65 -5.17 -28.99
CA SER A 304 3.78 -5.83 -30.28
C SER A 304 5.27 -5.86 -30.61
N ASP A 305 5.81 -7.08 -30.78
CA ASP A 305 7.12 -7.33 -31.35
C ASP A 305 7.30 -6.62 -32.71
#